data_9047d9efaee52df57c76c7c5f947b0ae
#
_entry.id   9047d9efaee52df57c76c7c5f947b0ae
#
_cell.length_a   1.000
_cell.length_b   1.000
_cell.length_c   1.000
_cell.angle_alpha   90.00
_cell.angle_beta   90.00
_cell.angle_gamma   90.00
#
_symmetry.space_group_name_H-M   'P 1'
#
loop_
_entity.id
_entity.type
_entity.pdbx_description
1 polymer ?
#
loop_
_entity_poly.entity_id
_entity_poly.type
_entity_poly.pdbx_seq_one_letter_code
_entity_poly.pdbx_strand_id
1 'polypeptide(L)'
;MSNLPTLATGPVQLPGTINRDTIVFIDAEVSPETGKIVDLGACRPDGRFFHSSNIAAFKEFCKGAEYVCGHNIVAFDMQYLRPVLGDGPQPVDTLPLSALLFPRKRFHKLLKDEKLLTFELNNPLSDARKAMALFEEEVAAFNELPGVLQRLFCAMLKNRPEFAGFFRCLNVQTPTFADPAGVIKRLMADRLCIHADLDGLAKRRPAELAYALAFIRAAEPADVIPPWVNTNYPATQAVLEALRFTPCSKGCPYCKERLDVKTGLSRFFGFDSFRTYNDEPLQEMAARAAVGGESLLAVFPTGGGKSITFQLPALMQGELTRALTVVISPLQSLMKDQVENLVSKGISRAVTINGLLSPIERSRALEAVISGEATLLYIAPESLRSRSILAALQQRRVTRFVIDEAHCFSVWGHDFRVDYLFIADFIKKLEDFYGANSKIAVSCFTATAKQKVIQDICDYFKQRLG
;
A
#
# COMPACT_ATOMS: atom_id res chain seq x y z
N MET A 1 21.96 -36.58 3.50
CA MET A 1 22.71 -35.61 2.70
C MET A 1 22.16 -35.73 1.28
N SER A 2 21.13 -34.99 0.92
CA SER A 2 20.49 -35.02 -0.40
C SER A 2 21.03 -33.83 -1.21
N ASN A 3 21.65 -34.16 -2.33
CA ASN A 3 22.15 -33.19 -3.32
C ASN A 3 20.99 -32.31 -3.84
N LEU A 4 20.88 -31.09 -3.29
CA LEU A 4 20.04 -30.04 -3.85
C LEU A 4 20.83 -29.37 -5.01
N PRO A 5 20.23 -29.19 -6.19
CA PRO A 5 20.89 -28.48 -7.27
C PRO A 5 21.15 -27.03 -6.84
N THR A 6 22.41 -26.63 -6.91
CA THR A 6 22.87 -25.25 -6.73
C THR A 6 22.14 -24.37 -7.74
N LEU A 7 21.21 -23.53 -7.26
CA LEU A 7 20.63 -22.49 -8.07
C LEU A 7 21.76 -21.51 -8.46
N ALA A 8 21.99 -21.33 -9.74
CA ALA A 8 22.93 -20.36 -10.24
C ALA A 8 22.59 -18.97 -9.68
N THR A 9 23.41 -18.47 -8.77
CA THR A 9 23.24 -17.18 -8.07
C THR A 9 23.75 -15.98 -8.88
N GLY A 10 24.30 -16.22 -10.09
CA GLY A 10 24.79 -15.17 -10.96
C GLY A 10 23.68 -14.34 -11.59
N PRO A 11 23.94 -13.07 -11.94
CA PRO A 11 23.01 -12.28 -12.75
C PRO A 11 22.74 -13.07 -14.02
N VAL A 12 21.46 -13.12 -14.42
CA VAL A 12 21.12 -13.66 -15.75
C VAL A 12 21.78 -12.72 -16.75
N GLN A 13 22.77 -13.21 -17.51
CA GLN A 13 23.13 -12.51 -18.73
C GLN A 13 21.86 -12.53 -19.58
N LEU A 14 21.23 -11.35 -19.70
CA LEU A 14 20.14 -11.19 -20.65
C LEU A 14 20.71 -11.52 -22.02
N PRO A 15 20.19 -12.52 -22.74
CA PRO A 15 20.65 -12.79 -24.08
C PRO A 15 20.14 -11.68 -24.98
N GLY A 16 21.02 -10.79 -25.38
CA GLY A 16 20.75 -9.78 -26.39
C GLY A 16 20.62 -8.36 -25.83
N THR A 17 21.38 -7.47 -26.41
CA THR A 17 21.12 -6.02 -26.39
C THR A 17 19.69 -5.79 -26.85
N ILE A 18 18.89 -5.07 -26.04
CA ILE A 18 17.57 -4.58 -26.48
C ILE A 18 17.80 -3.92 -27.83
N ASN A 19 17.08 -4.37 -28.85
CA ASN A 19 17.09 -3.66 -30.12
C ASN A 19 16.31 -2.37 -29.97
N ARG A 20 17.00 -1.32 -29.52
CA ARG A 20 16.41 0.00 -29.22
C ARG A 20 15.78 0.63 -30.46
N ASP A 21 16.23 0.26 -31.67
CA ASP A 21 15.73 0.84 -32.92
C ASP A 21 14.27 0.40 -33.22
N THR A 22 13.81 -0.68 -32.59
CA THR A 22 12.44 -1.18 -32.76
C THR A 22 11.45 -0.57 -31.75
N ILE A 23 11.89 0.32 -30.84
CA ILE A 23 11.05 0.95 -29.83
C ILE A 23 10.73 2.38 -30.24
N VAL A 24 9.46 2.76 -30.13
CA VAL A 24 8.99 4.16 -30.26
C VAL A 24 8.34 4.57 -28.95
N PHE A 25 8.80 5.66 -28.36
CA PHE A 25 8.19 6.26 -27.17
C PHE A 25 7.13 7.25 -27.61
N ILE A 26 5.92 7.14 -27.03
CA ILE A 26 4.75 7.88 -27.47
C ILE A 26 3.95 8.41 -26.30
N ASP A 27 3.26 9.51 -26.54
CA ASP A 27 2.22 10.05 -25.67
C ASP A 27 1.15 10.72 -26.53
N ALA A 28 -0.11 10.67 -26.10
CA ALA A 28 -1.25 11.22 -26.84
C ALA A 28 -2.11 12.12 -25.96
N GLU A 29 -2.37 13.33 -26.43
CA GLU A 29 -3.35 14.20 -25.79
C GLU A 29 -4.72 14.00 -26.45
N VAL A 30 -5.72 13.75 -25.61
CA VAL A 30 -7.09 13.47 -26.05
C VAL A 30 -8.05 14.48 -25.44
N SER A 31 -8.94 15.05 -26.25
CA SER A 31 -9.98 15.94 -25.79
C SER A 31 -10.96 15.19 -24.87
N PRO A 32 -11.16 15.62 -23.61
CA PRO A 32 -12.12 14.98 -22.70
C PRO A 32 -13.57 15.08 -23.19
N GLU A 33 -13.89 16.13 -23.97
CA GLU A 33 -15.25 16.37 -24.45
C GLU A 33 -15.60 15.50 -25.66
N THR A 34 -14.64 15.29 -26.57
CA THR A 34 -14.90 14.61 -27.84
C THR A 34 -14.32 13.21 -27.93
N GLY A 35 -13.41 12.83 -27.04
CA GLY A 35 -12.66 11.57 -27.11
C GLY A 35 -11.73 11.49 -28.33
N LYS A 36 -11.44 12.61 -29.00
CA LYS A 36 -10.55 12.62 -30.16
C LYS A 36 -9.14 13.01 -29.78
N ILE A 37 -8.17 12.42 -30.48
CA ILE A 37 -6.76 12.79 -30.39
C ILE A 37 -6.62 14.23 -30.87
N VAL A 38 -6.03 15.11 -30.07
CA VAL A 38 -5.79 16.53 -30.38
C VAL A 38 -4.32 16.82 -30.64
N ASP A 39 -3.41 16.06 -30.04
CA ASP A 39 -1.98 16.17 -30.25
C ASP A 39 -1.27 14.84 -30.01
N LEU A 40 -0.13 14.61 -30.66
CA LEU A 40 0.66 13.39 -30.60
C LEU A 40 2.13 13.73 -30.50
N GLY A 41 2.79 13.13 -29.54
CA GLY A 41 4.23 13.19 -29.36
C GLY A 41 4.87 11.83 -29.49
N ALA A 42 5.98 11.73 -30.20
CA ALA A 42 6.78 10.54 -30.27
C ALA A 42 8.26 10.82 -30.37
N CYS A 43 9.09 9.92 -29.86
CA CYS A 43 10.54 9.97 -30.06
C CYS A 43 11.13 8.56 -30.19
N ARG A 44 12.32 8.50 -30.80
CA ARG A 44 13.12 7.27 -30.92
C ARG A 44 14.47 7.47 -30.24
N PRO A 45 15.14 6.40 -29.81
CA PRO A 45 16.47 6.47 -29.19
C PRO A 45 17.56 7.07 -30.09
N ASP A 46 17.38 7.01 -31.41
CA ASP A 46 18.29 7.62 -32.39
C ASP A 46 18.18 9.15 -32.51
N GLY A 47 17.30 9.77 -31.69
CA GLY A 47 17.08 11.22 -31.65
C GLY A 47 15.99 11.75 -32.58
N ARG A 48 15.43 10.92 -33.48
CA ARG A 48 14.25 11.31 -34.28
C ARG A 48 13.06 11.56 -33.37
N PHE A 49 12.23 12.54 -33.73
CA PHE A 49 11.03 12.87 -32.99
C PHE A 49 9.87 13.27 -33.90
N PHE A 50 8.67 13.22 -33.38
CA PHE A 50 7.44 13.63 -34.01
C PHE A 50 6.61 14.44 -33.00
N HIS A 51 5.99 15.53 -33.46
CA HIS A 51 5.06 16.33 -32.67
C HIS A 51 4.04 17.00 -33.63
N SER A 52 2.84 16.49 -33.69
CA SER A 52 1.76 17.02 -34.53
C SER A 52 0.44 16.29 -34.29
N SER A 53 -0.67 16.90 -34.58
CA SER A 53 -2.00 16.26 -34.62
C SER A 53 -2.24 15.38 -35.86
N ASN A 54 -1.29 15.29 -36.80
CA ASN A 54 -1.44 14.51 -38.03
C ASN A 54 -1.28 13.01 -37.79
N ILE A 55 -2.40 12.29 -37.71
CA ILE A 55 -2.47 10.86 -37.45
C ILE A 55 -1.76 10.04 -38.52
N ALA A 56 -1.84 10.42 -39.80
CA ALA A 56 -1.21 9.66 -40.90
C ALA A 56 0.32 9.78 -40.84
N ALA A 57 0.85 10.96 -40.58
CA ALA A 57 2.29 11.17 -40.37
C ALA A 57 2.80 10.46 -39.10
N PHE A 58 2.01 10.43 -38.02
CA PHE A 58 2.33 9.69 -36.81
C PHE A 58 2.44 8.18 -37.09
N LYS A 59 1.48 7.61 -37.85
CA LYS A 59 1.51 6.22 -38.24
C LYS A 59 2.77 5.86 -39.05
N GLU A 60 3.17 6.73 -39.99
CA GLU A 60 4.40 6.52 -40.77
C GLU A 60 5.65 6.63 -39.88
N PHE A 61 5.69 7.58 -38.92
CA PHE A 61 6.78 7.66 -37.94
C PHE A 61 6.93 6.39 -37.09
N CYS A 62 5.81 5.75 -36.71
CA CYS A 62 5.79 4.50 -35.93
C CYS A 62 6.05 3.25 -36.77
N LYS A 63 6.16 3.36 -38.09
CA LYS A 63 6.37 2.21 -38.98
C LYS A 63 7.65 1.44 -38.63
N GLY A 64 7.52 0.08 -38.61
CA GLY A 64 8.62 -0.79 -38.24
C GLY A 64 8.88 -0.90 -36.74
N ALA A 65 8.09 -0.24 -35.88
CA ALA A 65 8.19 -0.44 -34.46
C ALA A 65 7.63 -1.81 -34.06
N GLU A 66 8.38 -2.58 -33.30
CA GLU A 66 7.91 -3.80 -32.63
C GLU A 66 7.25 -3.45 -31.28
N TYR A 67 7.70 -2.36 -30.64
CA TYR A 67 7.21 -1.89 -29.36
C TYR A 67 6.85 -0.42 -29.41
N VAL A 68 5.76 -0.07 -28.71
CA VAL A 68 5.40 1.31 -28.38
C VAL A 68 5.44 1.46 -26.86
N CYS A 69 6.22 2.40 -26.38
CA CYS A 69 6.43 2.62 -24.96
C CYS A 69 5.84 3.97 -24.53
N GLY A 70 5.16 4.00 -23.41
CA GLY A 70 4.60 5.22 -22.84
C GLY A 70 4.27 5.05 -21.37
N HIS A 71 3.83 6.14 -20.75
CA HIS A 71 3.51 6.13 -19.32
C HIS A 71 2.00 6.03 -19.12
N ASN A 72 1.51 4.96 -18.52
CA ASN A 72 0.09 4.59 -18.43
C ASN A 72 -0.54 4.27 -19.80
N ILE A 73 0.29 3.89 -20.74
CA ILE A 73 -0.11 3.70 -22.15
C ILE A 73 -1.16 2.60 -22.32
N VAL A 74 -1.07 1.49 -21.57
CA VAL A 74 -2.00 0.37 -21.68
C VAL A 74 -3.40 0.75 -21.24
N ALA A 75 -3.51 1.51 -20.17
CA ALA A 75 -4.80 1.92 -19.61
C ALA A 75 -5.41 3.12 -20.32
N PHE A 76 -4.61 4.00 -20.96
CA PHE A 76 -5.09 5.25 -21.55
C PHE A 76 -4.83 5.33 -23.06
N ASP A 77 -3.60 5.47 -23.52
CA ASP A 77 -3.32 5.86 -24.90
C ASP A 77 -3.72 4.77 -25.91
N MET A 78 -3.51 3.49 -25.56
CA MET A 78 -3.76 2.37 -26.48
C MET A 78 -5.23 2.23 -26.89
N GLN A 79 -6.19 2.70 -26.12
CA GLN A 79 -7.59 2.71 -26.53
C GLN A 79 -7.84 3.61 -27.76
N TYR A 80 -7.05 4.68 -27.91
CA TYR A 80 -7.13 5.63 -29.03
C TYR A 80 -6.15 5.31 -30.14
N LEU A 81 -4.98 4.76 -29.82
CA LEU A 81 -3.89 4.53 -30.76
C LEU A 81 -3.96 3.17 -31.43
N ARG A 82 -4.62 2.16 -30.84
CA ARG A 82 -4.78 0.84 -31.50
C ARG A 82 -5.48 0.89 -32.86
N PRO A 83 -6.54 1.71 -33.08
CA PRO A 83 -7.13 1.88 -34.41
C PRO A 83 -6.18 2.49 -35.44
N VAL A 84 -5.18 3.26 -35.01
CA VAL A 84 -4.18 3.92 -35.87
C VAL A 84 -3.02 3.00 -36.17
N LEU A 85 -2.46 2.35 -35.16
CA LEU A 85 -1.24 1.55 -35.24
C LEU A 85 -1.51 0.08 -35.65
N GLY A 86 -2.76 -0.40 -35.44
CA GLY A 86 -3.12 -1.81 -35.60
C GLY A 86 -2.58 -2.68 -34.46
N ASP A 87 -2.59 -3.99 -34.65
CA ASP A 87 -2.15 -4.96 -33.63
C ASP A 87 -0.64 -5.27 -33.69
N GLY A 88 0.12 -4.58 -34.55
CA GLY A 88 1.54 -4.85 -34.76
C GLY A 88 2.42 -4.54 -33.55
N PRO A 89 2.54 -3.30 -33.10
CA PRO A 89 3.44 -2.95 -32.01
C PRO A 89 2.87 -3.34 -30.65
N GLN A 90 3.75 -3.94 -29.79
CA GLN A 90 3.40 -4.36 -28.45
C GLN A 90 3.57 -3.16 -27.48
N PRO A 91 2.58 -2.84 -26.62
CA PRO A 91 2.71 -1.77 -25.67
C PRO A 91 3.63 -2.14 -24.50
N VAL A 92 4.48 -1.19 -24.09
CA VAL A 92 5.31 -1.25 -22.90
C VAL A 92 4.89 -0.08 -21.99
N ASP A 93 4.42 -0.39 -20.79
CA ASP A 93 3.88 0.59 -19.86
C ASP A 93 4.85 0.86 -18.72
N THR A 94 5.37 2.09 -18.64
CA THR A 94 6.33 2.45 -17.59
C THR A 94 5.70 2.68 -16.23
N LEU A 95 4.40 3.01 -16.12
CA LEU A 95 3.79 3.33 -14.83
C LEU A 95 3.73 2.13 -13.87
N PRO A 96 3.20 0.95 -14.25
CA PRO A 96 3.21 -0.22 -13.39
C PRO A 96 4.62 -0.75 -13.10
N LEU A 97 5.54 -0.62 -14.06
CA LEU A 97 6.95 -0.98 -13.89
C LEU A 97 7.65 -0.07 -12.88
N SER A 98 7.44 1.24 -12.97
CA SER A 98 7.99 2.20 -12.01
C SER A 98 7.57 1.85 -10.58
N ALA A 99 6.30 1.51 -10.36
CA ALA A 99 5.80 1.13 -9.04
C ALA A 99 6.37 -0.21 -8.54
N LEU A 100 6.72 -1.12 -9.43
CA LEU A 100 7.35 -2.40 -9.09
C LEU A 100 8.84 -2.26 -8.78
N LEU A 101 9.57 -1.49 -9.58
CA LEU A 101 11.03 -1.39 -9.53
C LEU A 101 11.51 -0.31 -8.55
N PHE A 102 10.71 0.73 -8.34
CA PHE A 102 10.99 1.82 -7.40
C PHE A 102 9.96 1.90 -6.27
N PRO A 103 9.75 0.84 -5.47
CA PRO A 103 8.70 0.76 -4.45
C PRO A 103 8.83 1.79 -3.33
N ARG A 104 9.96 2.50 -3.23
CA ARG A 104 10.20 3.61 -2.29
C ARG A 104 9.70 4.96 -2.82
N LYS A 105 9.55 5.11 -4.15
CA LYS A 105 8.94 6.31 -4.73
C LYS A 105 7.45 6.33 -4.37
N ARG A 106 6.99 7.44 -3.78
CA ARG A 106 5.60 7.61 -3.39
C ARG A 106 4.70 7.92 -4.58
N PHE A 107 5.21 8.68 -5.53
CA PHE A 107 4.49 9.10 -6.73
C PHE A 107 5.22 8.60 -7.97
N HIS A 108 4.45 8.00 -8.87
CA HIS A 108 4.97 7.40 -10.11
C HIS A 108 4.48 8.14 -11.36
N LYS A 109 3.73 9.23 -11.20
CA LYS A 109 3.38 10.10 -12.34
C LYS A 109 4.62 10.77 -12.88
N LEU A 110 4.70 10.94 -14.21
CA LEU A 110 5.73 11.78 -14.82
C LEU A 110 5.64 13.19 -14.23
N LEU A 111 6.79 13.73 -13.83
CA LEU A 111 6.86 15.11 -13.34
C LEU A 111 6.48 16.03 -14.50
N LYS A 112 5.39 16.76 -14.35
CA LYS A 112 5.07 17.86 -15.26
C LYS A 112 6.04 18.99 -14.91
N ASP A 113 6.83 19.42 -15.91
CA ASP A 113 7.73 20.55 -15.76
C ASP A 113 6.99 21.75 -15.17
N GLU A 114 7.71 22.48 -14.30
CA GLU A 114 7.15 23.54 -13.47
C GLU A 114 6.13 24.40 -14.21
N LYS A 115 4.86 24.26 -13.84
CA LYS A 115 3.74 25.04 -14.36
C LYS A 115 3.84 26.56 -14.09
N LEU A 116 4.97 27.01 -13.55
CA LEU A 116 5.14 28.39 -13.09
C LEU A 116 5.68 29.37 -14.14
N LEU A 117 6.16 28.89 -15.31
CA LEU A 117 6.85 29.78 -16.27
C LEU A 117 6.46 29.66 -17.74
N THR A 118 5.66 28.67 -18.16
CA THR A 118 5.22 28.61 -19.57
C THR A 118 3.75 28.20 -19.70
N PHE A 119 3.03 28.88 -20.56
CA PHE A 119 1.66 28.58 -21.01
C PHE A 119 1.57 27.31 -21.88
N GLU A 120 2.59 26.45 -21.91
CA GLU A 120 2.58 25.17 -22.59
C GLU A 120 1.85 24.13 -21.73
N LEU A 121 0.54 24.14 -21.86
CA LEU A 121 -0.37 23.11 -21.39
C LEU A 121 -0.11 21.84 -22.22
N ASN A 122 0.37 20.77 -21.52
CA ASN A 122 0.49 19.40 -22.03
C ASN A 122 1.28 19.29 -23.36
N ASN A 123 2.56 18.93 -23.28
CA ASN A 123 3.39 18.67 -24.44
C ASN A 123 3.67 17.16 -24.56
N PRO A 124 2.96 16.43 -25.44
CA PRO A 124 3.09 14.97 -25.54
C PRO A 124 4.49 14.55 -26.00
N LEU A 125 5.23 15.36 -26.73
CA LEU A 125 6.63 15.06 -27.06
C LEU A 125 7.54 15.09 -25.81
N SER A 126 7.31 16.06 -24.91
CA SER A 126 8.03 16.13 -23.64
C SER A 126 7.75 14.87 -22.79
N ASP A 127 6.48 14.45 -22.71
CA ASP A 127 6.08 13.30 -21.91
C ASP A 127 6.57 11.97 -22.54
N ALA A 128 6.60 11.85 -23.86
CA ALA A 128 7.24 10.74 -24.56
C ALA A 128 8.75 10.64 -24.25
N ARG A 129 9.48 11.76 -24.21
CA ARG A 129 10.90 11.81 -23.84
C ARG A 129 11.14 11.41 -22.39
N LYS A 130 10.27 11.87 -21.47
CA LYS A 130 10.32 11.45 -20.06
C LYS A 130 10.04 9.96 -19.88
N ALA A 131 9.07 9.43 -20.65
CA ALA A 131 8.80 7.99 -20.66
C ALA A 131 10.01 7.19 -21.16
N MET A 132 10.76 7.70 -22.16
CA MET A 132 12.00 7.10 -22.64
C MET A 132 13.06 7.06 -21.55
N ALA A 133 13.31 8.19 -20.87
CA ALA A 133 14.28 8.25 -19.78
C ALA A 133 13.89 7.31 -18.62
N LEU A 134 12.61 7.29 -18.24
CA LEU A 134 12.12 6.40 -17.19
C LEU A 134 12.25 4.93 -17.57
N PHE A 135 11.97 4.56 -18.82
CA PHE A 135 12.14 3.18 -19.30
C PHE A 135 13.61 2.73 -19.18
N GLU A 136 14.57 3.61 -19.50
CA GLU A 136 15.99 3.29 -19.34
C GLU A 136 16.38 3.08 -17.86
N GLU A 137 15.87 3.92 -16.96
CA GLU A 137 16.02 3.72 -15.50
C GLU A 137 15.40 2.39 -15.05
N GLU A 138 14.23 2.03 -15.55
CA GLU A 138 13.54 0.78 -15.23
C GLU A 138 14.30 -0.45 -15.72
N VAL A 139 14.84 -0.40 -16.93
CA VAL A 139 15.71 -1.46 -17.46
C VAL A 139 16.97 -1.62 -16.60
N ALA A 140 17.60 -0.54 -16.22
CA ALA A 140 18.77 -0.57 -15.34
C ALA A 140 18.41 -1.17 -13.97
N ALA A 141 17.36 -0.68 -13.33
CA ALA A 141 16.87 -1.18 -12.04
C ALA A 141 16.48 -2.65 -12.08
N PHE A 142 15.82 -3.10 -13.17
CA PHE A 142 15.49 -4.51 -13.35
C PHE A 142 16.74 -5.38 -13.47
N ASN A 143 17.76 -4.93 -14.20
CA ASN A 143 19.03 -5.64 -14.38
C ASN A 143 19.84 -5.74 -13.08
N GLU A 144 19.71 -4.79 -12.18
CA GLU A 144 20.32 -4.81 -10.84
C GLU A 144 19.64 -5.80 -9.88
N LEU A 145 18.44 -6.27 -10.18
CA LEU A 145 17.78 -7.28 -9.37
C LEU A 145 18.53 -8.61 -9.42
N PRO A 146 18.55 -9.38 -8.30
CA PRO A 146 19.02 -10.77 -8.35
C PRO A 146 18.31 -11.55 -9.45
N GLY A 147 19.04 -12.31 -10.27
CA GLY A 147 18.48 -13.01 -11.42
C GLY A 147 17.32 -13.97 -11.10
N VAL A 148 17.29 -14.52 -9.87
CA VAL A 148 16.15 -15.32 -9.37
C VAL A 148 14.90 -14.45 -9.23
N LEU A 149 15.03 -13.21 -8.77
CA LEU A 149 13.92 -12.28 -8.60
C LEU A 149 13.41 -11.76 -9.95
N GLN A 150 14.31 -11.47 -10.90
CA GLN A 150 13.94 -11.12 -12.28
C GLN A 150 13.05 -12.19 -12.90
N ARG A 151 13.48 -13.46 -12.81
CA ARG A 151 12.72 -14.62 -13.31
C ARG A 151 11.39 -14.81 -12.58
N LEU A 152 11.37 -14.59 -11.27
CA LEU A 152 10.16 -14.69 -10.45
C LEU A 152 9.13 -13.64 -10.87
N PHE A 153 9.54 -12.38 -11.01
CA PHE A 153 8.65 -11.31 -11.48
C PHE A 153 8.15 -11.58 -12.90
N CYS A 154 9.03 -11.99 -13.81
CA CYS A 154 8.61 -12.37 -15.15
C CYS A 154 7.59 -13.53 -15.13
N ALA A 155 7.81 -14.59 -14.35
CA ALA A 155 6.90 -15.71 -14.24
C ALA A 155 5.50 -15.31 -13.74
N MET A 156 5.44 -14.37 -12.77
CA MET A 156 4.18 -13.87 -12.21
C MET A 156 3.46 -12.88 -13.13
N LEU A 157 4.18 -12.06 -13.90
CA LEU A 157 3.63 -10.85 -14.53
C LEU A 157 3.58 -10.90 -16.07
N LYS A 158 4.32 -11.78 -16.75
CA LYS A 158 4.43 -11.81 -18.22
C LYS A 158 3.11 -11.97 -18.98
N ASN A 159 2.08 -12.52 -18.32
CA ASN A 159 0.76 -12.72 -18.92
C ASN A 159 -0.20 -11.55 -18.63
N ARG A 160 0.26 -10.53 -17.93
CA ARG A 160 -0.51 -9.33 -17.62
C ARG A 160 -0.23 -8.28 -18.70
N PRO A 161 -1.25 -7.70 -19.36
CA PRO A 161 -1.06 -6.77 -20.47
C PRO A 161 -0.12 -5.61 -20.15
N GLU A 162 -0.20 -5.08 -18.92
CA GLU A 162 0.56 -3.95 -18.44
C GLU A 162 2.05 -4.24 -18.21
N PHE A 163 2.46 -5.53 -18.18
CA PHE A 163 3.85 -5.96 -17.98
C PHE A 163 4.41 -6.77 -19.16
N ALA A 164 3.52 -7.37 -19.95
CA ALA A 164 3.90 -8.35 -20.98
C ALA A 164 4.90 -7.78 -21.99
N GLY A 165 4.68 -6.55 -22.46
CA GLY A 165 5.56 -5.89 -23.42
C GLY A 165 6.98 -5.69 -22.90
N PHE A 166 7.14 -5.32 -21.64
CA PHE A 166 8.45 -5.14 -21.03
C PHE A 166 9.28 -6.43 -21.01
N PHE A 167 8.69 -7.52 -20.51
CA PHE A 167 9.42 -8.81 -20.44
C PHE A 167 9.73 -9.39 -21.82
N ARG A 168 8.88 -9.16 -22.83
CA ARG A 168 9.16 -9.54 -24.22
C ARG A 168 10.27 -8.69 -24.82
N CYS A 169 10.21 -7.37 -24.62
CA CYS A 169 11.23 -6.43 -25.09
C CYS A 169 12.62 -6.77 -24.53
N LEU A 170 12.70 -7.19 -23.27
CA LEU A 170 13.94 -7.64 -22.63
C LEU A 170 14.32 -9.09 -22.94
N ASN A 171 13.48 -9.82 -23.69
CA ASN A 171 13.67 -11.25 -23.97
C ASN A 171 13.98 -12.08 -22.70
N VAL A 172 13.29 -11.77 -21.60
CA VAL A 172 13.50 -12.46 -20.33
C VAL A 172 13.06 -13.91 -20.44
N GLN A 173 14.01 -14.83 -20.37
CA GLN A 173 13.73 -16.25 -20.35
C GLN A 173 12.94 -16.60 -19.07
N THR A 174 11.79 -17.24 -19.26
CA THR A 174 10.95 -17.69 -18.15
C THR A 174 11.20 -19.18 -17.88
N PRO A 175 12.02 -19.53 -16.90
CA PRO A 175 12.05 -20.90 -16.43
C PRO A 175 10.71 -21.21 -15.77
N THR A 176 10.24 -22.42 -15.99
CA THR A 176 9.15 -22.96 -15.17
C THR A 176 9.71 -23.17 -13.76
N PHE A 177 9.26 -22.39 -12.80
CA PHE A 177 9.61 -22.67 -11.40
C PHE A 177 8.83 -23.91 -10.97
N ALA A 178 9.55 -24.97 -10.63
CA ALA A 178 8.94 -26.14 -10.02
C ALA A 178 8.34 -25.82 -8.63
N ASP A 179 8.95 -24.85 -7.92
CA ASP A 179 8.54 -24.42 -6.58
C ASP A 179 8.74 -22.89 -6.40
N PRO A 180 7.82 -22.06 -6.92
CA PRO A 180 7.89 -20.61 -6.71
C PRO A 180 7.84 -20.20 -5.23
N ALA A 181 7.02 -20.89 -4.43
CA ALA A 181 6.88 -20.60 -3.00
C ALA A 181 8.18 -20.86 -2.23
N GLY A 182 8.88 -21.96 -2.51
CA GLY A 182 10.18 -22.24 -1.91
C GLY A 182 11.25 -21.23 -2.32
N VAL A 183 11.20 -20.73 -3.54
CA VAL A 183 12.09 -19.65 -3.99
C VAL A 183 11.83 -18.37 -3.18
N ILE A 184 10.57 -17.96 -3.03
CA ILE A 184 10.20 -16.77 -2.25
C ILE A 184 10.63 -16.93 -0.78
N LYS A 185 10.39 -18.10 -0.17
CA LYS A 185 10.78 -18.39 1.21
C LYS A 185 12.29 -18.25 1.41
N ARG A 186 13.10 -18.72 0.47
CA ARG A 186 14.58 -18.59 0.56
C ARG A 186 15.04 -17.13 0.38
N LEU A 187 14.43 -16.38 -0.53
CA LEU A 187 14.78 -14.98 -0.78
C LEU A 187 14.39 -14.04 0.37
N MET A 188 13.34 -14.39 1.13
CA MET A 188 12.71 -13.54 2.13
C MET A 188 12.65 -14.21 3.52
N ALA A 189 13.55 -15.15 3.82
CA ALA A 189 13.46 -16.09 4.96
C ALA A 189 13.18 -15.45 6.32
N ASP A 190 13.77 -14.28 6.59
CA ASP A 190 13.65 -13.51 7.84
C ASP A 190 12.61 -12.38 7.78
N ARG A 191 11.95 -12.19 6.62
CA ARG A 191 11.09 -11.02 6.36
C ARG A 191 9.61 -11.35 6.25
N LEU A 192 9.24 -12.62 6.22
CA LEU A 192 7.86 -13.08 6.12
C LEU A 192 7.63 -14.42 6.83
N CYS A 193 6.36 -14.74 7.07
CA CYS A 193 5.97 -16.03 7.63
C CYS A 193 6.21 -17.16 6.61
N ILE A 194 7.02 -18.17 6.98
CA ILE A 194 7.32 -19.32 6.11
C ILE A 194 6.10 -20.22 5.85
N HIS A 195 5.03 -20.06 6.64
CA HIS A 195 3.77 -20.80 6.49
C HIS A 195 2.67 -20.00 5.77
N ALA A 196 2.98 -18.80 5.25
CA ALA A 196 2.06 -18.07 4.41
C ALA A 196 1.72 -18.87 3.13
N ASP A 197 0.48 -18.75 2.67
CA ASP A 197 -0.01 -19.43 1.44
C ASP A 197 0.54 -18.78 0.16
N LEU A 198 1.86 -18.91 -0.04
CA LEU A 198 2.55 -18.30 -1.18
C LEU A 198 2.08 -18.88 -2.52
N ASP A 199 1.80 -20.20 -2.59
CA ASP A 199 1.32 -20.85 -3.82
C ASP A 199 -0.07 -20.36 -4.20
N GLY A 200 -0.97 -20.26 -3.23
CA GLY A 200 -2.30 -19.71 -3.43
C GLY A 200 -2.25 -18.24 -3.82
N LEU A 201 -1.39 -17.44 -3.18
CA LEU A 201 -1.20 -16.03 -3.53
C LEU A 201 -0.61 -15.85 -4.93
N ALA A 202 0.40 -16.64 -5.31
CA ALA A 202 0.99 -16.59 -6.65
C ALA A 202 -0.01 -16.93 -7.77
N LYS A 203 -0.98 -17.82 -7.49
CA LYS A 203 -2.03 -18.18 -8.43
C LYS A 203 -3.15 -17.15 -8.50
N ARG A 204 -3.63 -16.68 -7.34
CA ARG A 204 -4.82 -15.82 -7.26
C ARG A 204 -4.51 -14.33 -7.38
N ARG A 205 -3.31 -13.90 -6.97
CA ARG A 205 -2.91 -12.50 -6.80
C ARG A 205 -1.45 -12.26 -7.22
N PRO A 206 -1.03 -12.67 -8.45
CA PRO A 206 0.38 -12.63 -8.85
C PRO A 206 0.96 -11.21 -8.89
N ALA A 207 0.21 -10.21 -9.35
CA ALA A 207 0.67 -8.82 -9.40
C ALA A 207 0.81 -8.21 -8.01
N GLU A 208 -0.21 -8.41 -7.17
CA GLU A 208 -0.18 -7.92 -5.78
C GLU A 208 0.93 -8.59 -4.97
N LEU A 209 1.20 -9.88 -5.22
CA LEU A 209 2.33 -10.58 -4.61
C LEU A 209 3.68 -10.00 -5.09
N ALA A 210 3.82 -9.71 -6.39
CA ALA A 210 5.03 -9.09 -6.92
C ALA A 210 5.30 -7.72 -6.27
N TYR A 211 4.28 -6.86 -6.17
CA TYR A 211 4.38 -5.56 -5.48
C TYR A 211 4.71 -5.71 -4.00
N ALA A 212 4.06 -6.66 -3.30
CA ALA A 212 4.35 -6.92 -1.90
C ALA A 212 5.80 -7.38 -1.69
N LEU A 213 6.32 -8.28 -2.53
CA LEU A 213 7.71 -8.74 -2.45
C LEU A 213 8.71 -7.63 -2.77
N ALA A 214 8.43 -6.81 -3.80
CA ALA A 214 9.25 -5.65 -4.13
C ALA A 214 9.32 -4.67 -2.94
N PHE A 215 8.17 -4.39 -2.31
CA PHE A 215 8.08 -3.54 -1.13
C PHE A 215 8.83 -4.14 0.07
N ILE A 216 8.59 -5.41 0.42
CA ILE A 216 9.28 -6.09 1.54
C ILE A 216 10.80 -6.03 1.37
N ARG A 217 11.30 -6.15 0.13
CA ARG A 217 12.73 -6.13 -0.15
C ARG A 217 13.36 -4.76 0.02
N ALA A 218 12.69 -3.70 -0.43
CA ALA A 218 13.31 -2.40 -0.66
C ALA A 218 12.86 -1.31 0.32
N ALA A 219 11.71 -1.46 1.00
CA ALA A 219 11.13 -0.40 1.82
C ALA A 219 11.96 -0.10 3.08
N GLU A 220 12.17 1.18 3.33
CA GLU A 220 12.67 1.75 4.56
C GLU A 220 11.53 1.92 5.60
N PRO A 221 11.86 2.19 6.88
CA PRO A 221 10.85 2.30 7.94
C PRO A 221 9.71 3.29 7.71
N ALA A 222 9.92 4.36 6.95
CA ALA A 222 8.89 5.37 6.66
C ALA A 222 8.18 5.17 5.32
N ASP A 223 8.64 4.26 4.46
CA ASP A 223 8.03 4.06 3.15
C ASP A 223 6.63 3.45 3.27
N VAL A 224 5.75 3.76 2.33
CA VAL A 224 4.39 3.20 2.20
C VAL A 224 4.21 2.60 0.82
N ILE A 225 3.25 1.67 0.71
CA ILE A 225 2.82 1.20 -0.62
C ILE A 225 2.35 2.42 -1.41
N PRO A 226 2.88 2.64 -2.63
CA PRO A 226 2.50 3.80 -3.44
C PRO A 226 0.97 3.90 -3.60
N PRO A 227 0.37 5.11 -3.49
CA PRO A 227 -1.07 5.29 -3.65
C PRO A 227 -1.62 4.75 -4.96
N TRP A 228 -0.83 4.83 -6.05
CA TRP A 228 -1.20 4.23 -7.32
C TRP A 228 -1.38 2.70 -7.22
N VAL A 229 -0.48 2.00 -6.51
CA VAL A 229 -0.61 0.54 -6.30
C VAL A 229 -1.85 0.24 -5.46
N ASN A 230 -2.11 1.00 -4.40
CA ASN A 230 -3.31 0.82 -3.57
C ASN A 230 -4.60 1.00 -4.37
N THR A 231 -4.61 1.89 -5.38
CA THR A 231 -5.77 2.14 -6.23
C THR A 231 -5.95 1.05 -7.29
N ASN A 232 -4.86 0.64 -7.96
CA ASN A 232 -4.94 -0.27 -9.12
C ASN A 232 -4.81 -1.75 -8.72
N TYR A 233 -4.16 -2.03 -7.58
CA TYR A 233 -3.97 -3.37 -7.00
C TYR A 233 -4.35 -3.37 -5.51
N PRO A 234 -5.62 -3.11 -5.17
CA PRO A 234 -6.07 -2.86 -3.79
C PRO A 234 -5.83 -4.03 -2.84
N ALA A 235 -5.69 -5.25 -3.36
CA ALA A 235 -5.40 -6.41 -2.55
C ALA A 235 -3.92 -6.53 -2.13
N THR A 236 -3.01 -5.65 -2.60
CA THR A 236 -1.58 -5.69 -2.25
C THR A 236 -1.37 -5.58 -0.74
N GLN A 237 -2.13 -4.72 -0.06
CA GLN A 237 -2.04 -4.61 1.39
C GLN A 237 -2.47 -5.89 2.11
N ALA A 238 -3.56 -6.52 1.66
CA ALA A 238 -4.01 -7.80 2.24
C ALA A 238 -2.98 -8.92 2.02
N VAL A 239 -2.33 -8.93 0.85
CA VAL A 239 -1.21 -9.86 0.57
C VAL A 239 -0.05 -9.58 1.52
N LEU A 240 0.32 -8.32 1.73
CA LEU A 240 1.39 -7.93 2.66
C LEU A 240 1.08 -8.36 4.10
N GLU A 241 -0.19 -8.20 4.54
CA GLU A 241 -0.66 -8.66 5.85
C GLU A 241 -0.60 -10.18 5.97
N ALA A 242 -1.06 -10.90 4.96
CA ALA A 242 -0.97 -12.37 4.93
C ALA A 242 0.47 -12.89 5.00
N LEU A 243 1.42 -12.16 4.43
CA LEU A 243 2.84 -12.50 4.45
C LEU A 243 3.52 -12.14 5.78
N ARG A 244 3.13 -11.01 6.40
CA ARG A 244 3.92 -10.39 7.47
C ARG A 244 3.18 -10.15 8.79
N PHE A 245 1.85 -10.12 8.79
CA PHE A 245 1.06 -9.77 9.97
C PHE A 245 -0.08 -10.75 10.26
N THR A 246 -0.01 -11.97 9.72
CA THR A 246 -0.94 -13.06 10.05
C THR A 246 -0.16 -14.14 10.80
N PRO A 247 -0.39 -14.30 12.13
CA PRO A 247 0.32 -15.31 12.91
C PRO A 247 0.00 -16.73 12.42
N CYS A 248 1.02 -17.55 12.21
CA CYS A 248 0.80 -18.94 11.86
C CYS A 248 0.60 -19.80 13.11
N SER A 249 -0.25 -20.82 13.01
CA SER A 249 -0.53 -21.77 14.10
C SER A 249 0.72 -22.57 14.55
N LYS A 250 1.70 -22.74 13.65
CA LYS A 250 2.93 -23.51 13.92
C LYS A 250 4.02 -22.72 14.65
N GLY A 251 3.84 -21.40 14.84
CA GLY A 251 4.79 -20.56 15.56
C GLY A 251 6.20 -20.55 14.95
N CYS A 252 6.32 -20.20 13.67
CA CYS A 252 7.62 -20.13 13.01
C CYS A 252 8.53 -19.04 13.63
N PRO A 253 9.86 -19.05 13.38
CA PRO A 253 10.79 -18.07 13.94
C PRO A 253 10.36 -16.62 13.68
N TYR A 254 9.94 -16.28 12.45
CA TYR A 254 9.44 -14.96 12.11
C TYR A 254 8.23 -14.54 12.98
N CYS A 255 7.21 -15.41 13.11
CA CYS A 255 6.02 -15.09 13.91
C CYS A 255 6.33 -14.97 15.40
N LYS A 256 7.22 -15.81 15.94
CA LYS A 256 7.66 -15.74 17.34
C LYS A 256 8.42 -14.45 17.65
N GLU A 257 9.25 -13.98 16.72
CA GLU A 257 10.01 -12.75 16.90
C GLU A 257 9.18 -11.50 16.64
N ARG A 258 8.39 -11.49 15.55
CA ARG A 258 7.74 -10.27 15.05
C ARG A 258 6.30 -10.09 15.48
N LEU A 259 5.57 -11.18 15.75
CA LEU A 259 4.13 -11.16 16.03
C LEU A 259 3.77 -11.59 17.46
N ASP A 260 4.74 -12.03 18.26
CA ASP A 260 4.50 -12.30 19.68
C ASP A 260 4.34 -10.98 20.44
N VAL A 261 3.20 -10.83 21.12
CA VAL A 261 2.85 -9.58 21.82
C VAL A 261 3.75 -9.31 23.02
N LYS A 262 4.33 -10.33 23.68
CA LYS A 262 5.26 -10.12 24.81
C LYS A 262 6.61 -9.62 24.30
N THR A 263 7.12 -10.21 23.23
CA THR A 263 8.32 -9.73 22.54
C THR A 263 8.13 -8.30 22.06
N GLY A 264 6.96 -7.99 21.46
CA GLY A 264 6.59 -6.63 21.05
C GLY A 264 6.50 -5.68 22.24
N LEU A 265 5.90 -6.09 23.35
CA LEU A 265 5.76 -5.30 24.57
C LEU A 265 7.13 -4.87 25.12
N SER A 266 8.05 -5.81 25.26
CA SER A 266 9.41 -5.52 25.71
C SER A 266 10.14 -4.60 24.72
N ARG A 267 10.04 -4.85 23.44
CA ARG A 267 10.73 -4.07 22.38
C ARG A 267 10.25 -2.63 22.27
N PHE A 268 8.93 -2.37 22.29
CA PHE A 268 8.40 -1.03 22.11
C PHE A 268 8.26 -0.24 23.42
N PHE A 269 7.98 -0.91 24.53
CA PHE A 269 7.64 -0.25 25.79
C PHE A 269 8.58 -0.55 26.94
N GLY A 270 9.50 -1.53 26.79
CA GLY A 270 10.44 -1.92 27.82
C GLY A 270 9.77 -2.65 28.99
N PHE A 271 8.59 -3.23 28.80
CA PHE A 271 7.89 -3.99 29.86
C PHE A 271 8.06 -5.49 29.66
N ASP A 272 8.31 -6.22 30.74
CA ASP A 272 8.51 -7.67 30.71
C ASP A 272 7.20 -8.45 30.67
N SER A 273 6.09 -7.85 31.18
CA SER A 273 4.78 -8.51 31.23
C SER A 273 3.63 -7.52 31.13
N PHE A 274 2.50 -8.01 30.65
CA PHE A 274 1.22 -7.31 30.71
C PHE A 274 0.67 -7.30 32.15
N ARG A 275 -0.16 -6.31 32.48
CA ARG A 275 -0.92 -6.32 33.73
C ARG A 275 -2.04 -7.34 33.68
N THR A 276 -2.31 -7.98 34.82
CA THR A 276 -3.46 -8.84 35.05
C THR A 276 -4.52 -8.11 35.85
N TYR A 277 -5.78 -8.51 35.72
CA TYR A 277 -6.93 -7.98 36.46
C TYR A 277 -7.71 -9.17 37.04
N ASN A 278 -7.80 -9.27 38.36
CA ASN A 278 -8.41 -10.40 39.04
C ASN A 278 -7.85 -11.75 38.52
N ASP A 279 -6.53 -11.80 38.37
CA ASP A 279 -5.76 -12.94 37.81
C ASP A 279 -6.03 -13.25 36.33
N GLU A 280 -6.82 -12.45 35.62
CA GLU A 280 -7.04 -12.59 34.19
C GLU A 280 -6.08 -11.72 33.36
N PRO A 281 -5.45 -12.26 32.30
CA PRO A 281 -4.48 -11.53 31.46
C PRO A 281 -5.17 -10.68 30.38
N LEU A 282 -6.14 -9.87 30.77
CA LEU A 282 -7.02 -9.11 29.85
C LEU A 282 -6.23 -8.23 28.87
N GLN A 283 -5.14 -7.58 29.30
CA GLN A 283 -4.32 -6.76 28.40
C GLN A 283 -3.65 -7.62 27.32
N GLU A 284 -3.10 -8.75 27.70
CA GLU A 284 -2.46 -9.68 26.76
C GLU A 284 -3.48 -10.26 25.80
N MET A 285 -4.65 -10.67 26.29
CA MET A 285 -5.74 -11.20 25.47
C MET A 285 -6.20 -10.19 24.43
N ALA A 286 -6.45 -8.93 24.81
CA ALA A 286 -6.85 -7.86 23.90
C ALA A 286 -5.78 -7.56 22.85
N ALA A 287 -4.50 -7.52 23.25
CA ALA A 287 -3.39 -7.32 22.31
C ALA A 287 -3.25 -8.49 21.32
N ARG A 288 -3.39 -9.74 21.77
CA ARG A 288 -3.36 -10.94 20.91
C ARG A 288 -4.51 -10.98 19.93
N ALA A 289 -5.75 -10.69 20.34
CA ALA A 289 -6.91 -10.58 19.47
C ALA A 289 -6.70 -9.50 18.41
N ALA A 290 -6.13 -8.36 18.80
CA ALA A 290 -5.82 -7.30 17.87
C ALA A 290 -4.75 -7.69 16.83
N VAL A 291 -3.67 -8.38 17.23
CA VAL A 291 -2.65 -8.92 16.31
C VAL A 291 -3.25 -10.02 15.43
N GLY A 292 -4.20 -10.80 15.93
CA GLY A 292 -4.98 -11.78 15.16
C GLY A 292 -5.94 -11.18 14.13
N GLY A 293 -6.08 -9.85 14.09
CA GLY A 293 -7.00 -9.18 13.16
C GLY A 293 -8.46 -9.16 13.61
N GLU A 294 -8.76 -9.59 14.84
CA GLU A 294 -10.11 -9.67 15.37
C GLU A 294 -10.66 -8.29 15.76
N SER A 295 -11.98 -8.08 15.59
CA SER A 295 -12.70 -7.00 16.23
C SER A 295 -13.01 -7.39 17.68
N LEU A 296 -12.92 -6.42 18.60
CA LEU A 296 -13.06 -6.71 20.03
C LEU A 296 -13.77 -5.57 20.77
N LEU A 297 -14.43 -5.93 21.85
CA LEU A 297 -14.89 -5.01 22.88
C LEU A 297 -14.22 -5.41 24.21
N ALA A 298 -13.47 -4.49 24.79
CA ALA A 298 -12.74 -4.71 26.03
C ALA A 298 -13.18 -3.71 27.10
N VAL A 299 -13.48 -4.23 28.29
CA VAL A 299 -13.84 -3.44 29.46
C VAL A 299 -12.67 -3.44 30.44
N PHE A 300 -12.10 -2.25 30.67
CA PHE A 300 -11.00 -2.07 31.61
C PHE A 300 -11.35 -1.03 32.66
N PRO A 301 -10.95 -1.19 33.89
CA PRO A 301 -11.12 -0.16 34.91
C PRO A 301 -10.38 1.14 34.52
N THR A 302 -10.85 2.27 35.02
CA THR A 302 -10.17 3.55 34.86
C THR A 302 -8.72 3.45 35.36
N GLY A 303 -7.74 3.98 34.59
CA GLY A 303 -6.31 3.79 34.91
C GLY A 303 -5.74 2.39 34.63
N GLY A 304 -6.57 1.48 34.11
CA GLY A 304 -6.21 0.08 33.81
C GLY A 304 -5.21 -0.13 32.65
N GLY A 305 -4.60 0.93 32.10
CA GLY A 305 -3.62 0.81 31.03
C GLY A 305 -4.19 0.29 29.71
N LYS A 306 -5.42 0.67 29.35
CA LYS A 306 -6.11 0.36 28.07
C LYS A 306 -5.22 0.65 26.86
N SER A 307 -4.51 1.78 26.89
CA SER A 307 -3.80 2.33 25.72
C SER A 307 -2.79 1.34 25.14
N ILE A 308 -2.05 0.61 25.97
CA ILE A 308 -1.03 -0.32 25.52
C ILE A 308 -1.63 -1.47 24.67
N THR A 309 -2.88 -1.86 24.93
CA THR A 309 -3.56 -2.97 24.27
C THR A 309 -3.90 -2.70 22.82
N PHE A 310 -3.95 -1.44 22.40
CA PHE A 310 -4.13 -1.04 21.01
C PHE A 310 -2.91 -0.35 20.41
N GLN A 311 -2.11 0.36 21.21
CA GLN A 311 -0.88 1.01 20.74
C GLN A 311 0.15 -0.04 20.28
N LEU A 312 0.34 -1.09 21.08
CA LEU A 312 1.29 -2.16 20.74
C LEU A 312 0.95 -2.85 19.41
N PRO A 313 -0.26 -3.40 19.20
CA PRO A 313 -0.61 -3.99 17.90
C PRO A 313 -0.50 -3.01 16.73
N ALA A 314 -0.87 -1.74 16.93
CA ALA A 314 -0.76 -0.72 15.89
C ALA A 314 0.69 -0.44 15.49
N LEU A 315 1.61 -0.37 16.47
CA LEU A 315 3.04 -0.18 16.22
C LEU A 315 3.65 -1.42 15.52
N MET A 316 3.30 -2.62 15.98
CA MET A 316 3.74 -3.87 15.35
C MET A 316 3.26 -3.96 13.90
N GLN A 317 1.99 -3.71 13.65
CA GLN A 317 1.41 -3.77 12.30
C GLN A 317 1.97 -2.66 11.41
N GLY A 318 2.05 -1.44 11.93
CA GLY A 318 2.62 -0.30 11.20
C GLY A 318 4.08 -0.52 10.79
N GLU A 319 4.89 -1.16 11.64
CA GLU A 319 6.27 -1.52 11.30
C GLU A 319 6.34 -2.55 10.17
N LEU A 320 5.49 -3.57 10.21
CA LEU A 320 5.56 -4.71 9.30
C LEU A 320 4.85 -4.47 7.97
N THR A 321 3.72 -3.77 7.98
CA THR A 321 2.85 -3.63 6.80
C THR A 321 2.57 -2.20 6.39
N ARG A 322 3.07 -1.22 7.15
CA ARG A 322 2.80 0.22 6.94
C ARG A 322 1.31 0.59 7.03
N ALA A 323 0.52 -0.27 7.65
CA ALA A 323 -0.87 0.01 7.92
C ALA A 323 -1.04 1.14 8.94
N LEU A 324 -2.19 1.79 8.91
CA LEU A 324 -2.57 2.84 9.84
C LEU A 324 -3.67 2.35 10.77
N THR A 325 -3.51 2.60 12.06
CA THR A 325 -4.57 2.49 13.06
C THR A 325 -5.10 3.88 13.41
N VAL A 326 -6.41 4.07 13.32
CA VAL A 326 -7.10 5.30 13.69
C VAL A 326 -7.72 5.14 15.07
N VAL A 327 -7.38 6.01 16.00
CA VAL A 327 -7.91 6.03 17.36
C VAL A 327 -8.88 7.20 17.49
N ILE A 328 -10.14 6.90 17.77
CA ILE A 328 -11.18 7.87 18.04
C ILE A 328 -11.32 8.03 19.53
N SER A 329 -11.08 9.25 20.04
CA SER A 329 -11.21 9.60 21.44
C SER A 329 -11.99 10.90 21.59
N PRO A 330 -12.88 11.01 22.61
CA PRO A 330 -13.72 12.20 22.79
C PRO A 330 -12.98 13.37 23.46
N LEU A 331 -11.81 13.13 24.06
CA LEU A 331 -11.07 14.10 24.85
C LEU A 331 -9.76 14.52 24.17
N GLN A 332 -9.73 15.75 23.69
CA GLN A 332 -8.58 16.30 22.96
C GLN A 332 -7.29 16.37 23.79
N SER A 333 -7.41 16.71 25.09
CA SER A 333 -6.27 16.69 26.02
C SER A 333 -5.67 15.29 26.15
N LEU A 334 -6.53 14.27 26.32
CA LEU A 334 -6.08 12.88 26.44
C LEU A 334 -5.36 12.40 25.18
N MET A 335 -5.83 12.79 23.98
CA MET A 335 -5.15 12.44 22.73
C MET A 335 -3.72 13.01 22.68
N LYS A 336 -3.57 14.27 23.09
CA LYS A 336 -2.25 14.93 23.16
C LYS A 336 -1.34 14.23 24.16
N ASP A 337 -1.83 13.96 25.36
CA ASP A 337 -1.08 13.24 26.41
C ASP A 337 -0.64 11.84 25.95
N GLN A 338 -1.49 11.12 25.21
CA GLN A 338 -1.16 9.82 24.65
C GLN A 338 -0.02 9.90 23.64
N VAL A 339 -0.04 10.89 22.72
CA VAL A 339 1.02 11.11 21.74
C VAL A 339 2.32 11.53 22.43
N GLU A 340 2.27 12.49 23.36
CA GLU A 340 3.45 12.95 24.10
C GLU A 340 4.08 11.82 24.93
N ASN A 341 3.28 10.95 25.52
CA ASN A 341 3.76 9.78 26.26
C ASN A 341 4.46 8.76 25.35
N LEU A 342 3.98 8.57 24.11
CA LEU A 342 4.68 7.74 23.14
C LEU A 342 6.00 8.38 22.69
N VAL A 343 5.99 9.67 22.42
CA VAL A 343 7.21 10.43 22.04
C VAL A 343 8.26 10.38 23.16
N SER A 344 7.87 10.52 24.44
CA SER A 344 8.80 10.41 25.57
C SER A 344 9.46 9.05 25.70
N LYS A 345 8.86 8.00 25.11
CA LYS A 345 9.41 6.65 25.00
C LYS A 345 10.19 6.41 23.70
N GLY A 346 10.47 7.45 22.91
CA GLY A 346 11.16 7.35 21.63
C GLY A 346 10.27 6.86 20.47
N ILE A 347 8.95 6.81 20.65
CA ILE A 347 8.00 6.36 19.64
C ILE A 347 7.37 7.59 18.96
N SER A 348 7.95 8.03 17.85
CA SER A 348 7.49 9.19 17.07
C SER A 348 6.42 8.88 16.02
N ARG A 349 5.90 7.64 15.98
CA ARG A 349 4.96 7.19 14.95
C ARG A 349 3.49 7.44 15.26
N ALA A 350 3.19 8.29 16.20
CA ALA A 350 1.82 8.68 16.57
C ALA A 350 1.62 10.17 16.36
N VAL A 351 0.49 10.53 15.77
CA VAL A 351 0.07 11.92 15.58
C VAL A 351 -1.36 12.12 16.03
N THR A 352 -1.70 13.36 16.41
CA THR A 352 -3.09 13.75 16.68
C THR A 352 -3.54 14.82 15.71
N ILE A 353 -4.82 14.77 15.32
CA ILE A 353 -5.49 15.84 14.58
C ILE A 353 -6.76 16.21 15.33
N ASN A 354 -6.75 17.40 15.94
CA ASN A 354 -7.86 17.91 16.72
C ASN A 354 -8.05 19.42 16.47
N GLY A 355 -9.03 20.04 17.14
CA GLY A 355 -9.38 21.43 16.96
C GLY A 355 -8.39 22.44 17.57
N LEU A 356 -7.43 21.99 18.35
CA LEU A 356 -6.42 22.85 19.01
C LEU A 356 -5.18 23.09 18.16
N LEU A 357 -5.00 22.29 17.08
CA LEU A 357 -3.85 22.43 16.18
C LEU A 357 -3.97 23.68 15.31
N SER A 358 -2.87 24.42 15.20
CA SER A 358 -2.71 25.44 14.17
C SER A 358 -2.82 24.84 12.76
N PRO A 359 -3.13 25.61 11.72
CA PRO A 359 -3.17 25.12 10.34
C PRO A 359 -1.86 24.44 9.88
N ILE A 360 -0.72 24.93 10.35
CA ILE A 360 0.61 24.37 10.03
C ILE A 360 0.80 23.00 10.69
N GLU A 361 0.49 22.89 11.99
CA GLU A 361 0.58 21.61 12.72
C GLU A 361 -0.37 20.57 12.14
N ARG A 362 -1.60 21.00 11.80
CA ARG A 362 -2.57 20.12 11.13
C ARG A 362 -2.07 19.63 9.78
N SER A 363 -1.45 20.50 8.97
CA SER A 363 -0.85 20.13 7.68
C SER A 363 0.28 19.12 7.87
N ARG A 364 1.17 19.34 8.84
CA ARG A 364 2.27 18.41 9.17
C ARG A 364 1.75 17.06 9.64
N ALA A 365 0.71 17.04 10.49
CA ALA A 365 0.11 15.79 10.95
C ALA A 365 -0.54 15.01 9.81
N LEU A 366 -1.24 15.68 8.90
CA LEU A 366 -1.79 15.06 7.69
C LEU A 366 -0.68 14.51 6.79
N GLU A 367 0.41 15.28 6.60
CA GLU A 367 1.56 14.81 5.82
C GLU A 367 2.21 13.58 6.45
N ALA A 368 2.42 13.55 7.75
CA ALA A 368 2.96 12.40 8.48
C ALA A 368 2.05 11.15 8.32
N VAL A 369 0.73 11.34 8.29
CA VAL A 369 -0.22 10.26 7.98
C VAL A 369 -0.03 9.78 6.54
N ILE A 370 -0.02 10.68 5.57
CA ILE A 370 0.05 10.33 4.15
C ILE A 370 1.42 9.75 3.80
N SER A 371 2.52 10.26 4.38
CA SER A 371 3.89 9.79 4.10
C SER A 371 4.22 8.42 4.70
N GLY A 372 3.47 7.96 5.70
CA GLY A 372 3.75 6.71 6.41
C GLY A 372 4.63 6.86 7.65
N GLU A 373 5.05 8.07 7.98
CA GLU A 373 5.73 8.36 9.24
C GLU A 373 4.83 8.00 10.44
N ALA A 374 3.52 8.35 10.35
CA ALA A 374 2.55 7.97 11.36
C ALA A 374 1.92 6.61 11.06
N THR A 375 1.85 5.75 12.08
CA THR A 375 1.12 4.48 12.09
C THR A 375 -0.05 4.48 13.06
N LEU A 376 -0.12 5.49 13.93
CA LEU A 376 -1.22 5.78 14.85
C LEU A 376 -1.70 7.21 14.61
N LEU A 377 -2.99 7.37 14.35
CA LEU A 377 -3.65 8.66 14.22
C LEU A 377 -4.74 8.78 15.27
N TYR A 378 -4.60 9.72 16.18
CA TYR A 378 -5.63 10.09 17.13
C TYR A 378 -6.49 11.23 16.59
N ILE A 379 -7.81 11.03 16.54
CA ILE A 379 -8.77 12.04 16.08
C ILE A 379 -10.01 12.10 17.00
N ALA A 380 -10.61 13.27 17.05
CA ALA A 380 -11.92 13.43 17.67
C ALA A 380 -13.02 12.93 16.70
N PRO A 381 -14.15 12.39 17.21
CA PRO A 381 -15.22 11.81 16.38
C PRO A 381 -15.79 12.82 15.37
N GLU A 382 -15.94 14.08 15.71
CA GLU A 382 -16.39 15.16 14.83
C GLU A 382 -15.43 15.39 13.64
N SER A 383 -14.17 15.04 13.80
CA SER A 383 -13.15 15.17 12.74
C SER A 383 -13.38 14.23 11.55
N LEU A 384 -14.15 13.16 11.72
CA LEU A 384 -14.52 12.25 10.64
C LEU A 384 -15.36 12.93 9.53
N ARG A 385 -15.99 14.07 9.82
CA ARG A 385 -16.73 14.89 8.82
C ARG A 385 -15.79 15.68 7.91
N SER A 386 -14.50 15.75 8.22
CA SER A 386 -13.51 16.52 7.46
C SER A 386 -13.13 15.82 6.15
N ARG A 387 -13.29 16.55 5.02
CA ARG A 387 -12.87 16.07 3.70
C ARG A 387 -11.36 15.82 3.61
N SER A 388 -10.55 16.65 4.28
CA SER A 388 -9.08 16.49 4.28
C SER A 388 -8.65 15.22 5.01
N ILE A 389 -9.32 14.83 6.09
CA ILE A 389 -9.07 13.59 6.81
C ILE A 389 -9.47 12.40 5.94
N LEU A 390 -10.66 12.42 5.35
CA LEU A 390 -11.08 11.36 4.44
C LEU A 390 -10.08 11.15 3.29
N ALA A 391 -9.66 12.25 2.62
CA ALA A 391 -8.70 12.20 1.53
C ALA A 391 -7.32 11.66 1.97
N ALA A 392 -6.86 11.99 3.18
CA ALA A 392 -5.61 11.45 3.73
C ALA A 392 -5.74 9.94 4.02
N LEU A 393 -6.86 9.50 4.61
CA LEU A 393 -7.10 8.08 4.92
C LEU A 393 -7.28 7.23 3.65
N GLN A 394 -7.82 7.80 2.58
CA GLN A 394 -7.91 7.13 1.28
C GLN A 394 -6.55 6.89 0.61
N GLN A 395 -5.53 7.69 0.93
CA GLN A 395 -4.16 7.48 0.44
C GLN A 395 -3.37 6.44 1.25
N ARG A 396 -3.91 5.98 2.38
CA ARG A 396 -3.32 4.99 3.28
C ARG A 396 -4.22 3.78 3.43
N ARG A 397 -3.67 2.66 3.83
CA ARG A 397 -4.48 1.52 4.27
C ARG A 397 -4.75 1.63 5.77
N VAL A 398 -5.99 1.93 6.13
CA VAL A 398 -6.48 1.81 7.50
C VAL A 398 -6.91 0.37 7.73
N THR A 399 -6.36 -0.28 8.75
CA THR A 399 -6.64 -1.68 9.08
C THR A 399 -7.44 -1.83 10.36
N ARG A 400 -7.43 -0.79 11.21
CA ARG A 400 -8.15 -0.82 12.47
C ARG A 400 -8.64 0.55 12.88
N PHE A 401 -9.87 0.60 13.36
CA PHE A 401 -10.38 1.69 14.18
C PHE A 401 -10.41 1.26 15.64
N VAL A 402 -9.83 2.09 16.49
CA VAL A 402 -9.90 1.99 17.95
C VAL A 402 -10.88 3.04 18.44
N ILE A 403 -11.88 2.63 19.19
CA ILE A 403 -12.88 3.50 19.75
C ILE A 403 -12.66 3.56 21.26
N ASP A 404 -12.04 4.64 21.70
CA ASP A 404 -11.87 4.92 23.12
C ASP A 404 -13.17 5.51 23.72
N GLU A 405 -13.41 5.24 24.99
CA GLU A 405 -14.64 5.62 25.68
C GLU A 405 -15.92 5.22 24.92
N ALA A 406 -15.95 3.96 24.45
CA ALA A 406 -17.05 3.44 23.62
C ALA A 406 -18.44 3.52 24.28
N HIS A 407 -18.53 3.76 25.59
CA HIS A 407 -19.82 4.02 26.24
C HIS A 407 -20.55 5.25 25.67
N CYS A 408 -19.84 6.16 24.98
CA CYS A 408 -20.43 7.30 24.30
C CYS A 408 -21.40 6.93 23.16
N PHE A 409 -21.43 5.66 22.70
CA PHE A 409 -22.45 5.17 21.76
C PHE A 409 -23.83 5.04 22.38
N SER A 410 -23.92 4.78 23.70
CA SER A 410 -25.18 4.47 24.35
C SER A 410 -25.79 5.69 25.01
N VAL A 411 -27.06 5.95 24.75
CA VAL A 411 -27.84 6.97 25.48
C VAL A 411 -27.97 6.66 26.98
N TRP A 412 -27.70 5.44 27.40
CA TRP A 412 -27.60 5.00 28.78
C TRP A 412 -26.20 5.15 29.36
N GLY A 413 -25.21 5.60 28.53
CA GLY A 413 -23.89 6.03 28.96
C GLY A 413 -23.93 7.42 29.60
N HIS A 414 -22.91 7.73 30.40
CA HIS A 414 -22.84 9.05 31.08
C HIS A 414 -22.54 10.22 30.12
N ASP A 415 -22.09 9.94 28.87
CA ASP A 415 -21.57 10.92 27.92
C ASP A 415 -21.94 10.58 26.47
N PHE A 416 -23.24 10.41 26.21
CA PHE A 416 -23.71 10.13 24.84
C PHE A 416 -23.31 11.24 23.87
N ARG A 417 -22.69 10.83 22.72
CA ARG A 417 -22.24 11.75 21.66
C ARG A 417 -22.74 11.31 20.30
N VAL A 418 -23.53 12.17 19.66
CA VAL A 418 -24.13 11.89 18.35
C VAL A 418 -23.07 11.61 17.28
N ASP A 419 -21.89 12.21 17.36
CA ASP A 419 -20.81 11.99 16.37
C ASP A 419 -20.24 10.55 16.39
N TYR A 420 -20.42 9.80 17.49
CA TYR A 420 -20.06 8.38 17.55
C TYR A 420 -20.94 7.53 16.59
N LEU A 421 -22.19 7.93 16.38
CA LEU A 421 -23.09 7.22 15.47
C LEU A 421 -22.70 7.33 13.98
N PHE A 422 -21.75 8.21 13.66
CA PHE A 422 -21.22 8.35 12.30
C PHE A 422 -20.01 7.43 12.01
N ILE A 423 -19.40 6.84 13.04
CA ILE A 423 -18.15 6.09 12.92
C ILE A 423 -18.28 4.89 11.98
N ALA A 424 -19.33 4.08 12.14
CA ALA A 424 -19.50 2.89 11.30
C ALA A 424 -19.78 3.24 9.83
N ASP A 425 -20.55 4.29 9.57
CA ASP A 425 -20.79 4.76 8.20
C ASP A 425 -19.50 5.26 7.55
N PHE A 426 -18.64 5.91 8.33
CA PHE A 426 -17.33 6.33 7.86
C PHE A 426 -16.39 5.14 7.56
N ILE A 427 -16.36 4.13 8.45
CA ILE A 427 -15.62 2.89 8.23
C ILE A 427 -16.09 2.21 6.96
N LYS A 428 -17.43 2.07 6.79
CA LYS A 428 -18.03 1.47 5.60
C LYS A 428 -17.61 2.20 4.32
N LYS A 429 -17.62 3.54 4.34
CA LYS A 429 -17.18 4.35 3.22
C LYS A 429 -15.70 4.10 2.85
N LEU A 430 -14.82 3.87 3.82
CA LEU A 430 -13.43 3.50 3.57
C LEU A 430 -13.30 2.06 3.04
N GLU A 431 -14.06 1.11 3.59
CA GLU A 431 -14.10 -0.27 3.09
C GLU A 431 -14.54 -0.32 1.63
N ASP A 432 -15.59 0.41 1.28
CA ASP A 432 -16.09 0.52 -0.09
C ASP A 432 -15.06 1.15 -1.03
N PHE A 433 -14.34 2.17 -0.57
CA PHE A 433 -13.24 2.78 -1.33
C PHE A 433 -12.07 1.81 -1.56
N TYR A 434 -11.70 1.01 -0.56
CA TYR A 434 -10.60 0.03 -0.69
C TYR A 434 -11.00 -1.21 -1.51
N GLY A 435 -12.30 -1.39 -1.79
CA GLY A 435 -12.82 -2.47 -2.62
C GLY A 435 -13.25 -3.72 -1.85
N ALA A 436 -13.82 -4.66 -2.60
CA ALA A 436 -14.41 -5.89 -2.04
C ALA A 436 -13.42 -6.66 -1.16
N ASN A 437 -13.89 -7.14 -0.02
CA ASN A 437 -13.15 -7.88 1.00
C ASN A 437 -12.13 -7.07 1.82
N SER A 438 -12.23 -5.74 1.78
CA SER A 438 -11.35 -4.85 2.55
C SER A 438 -11.95 -4.53 3.92
N LYS A 439 -12.11 -5.54 4.76
CA LYS A 439 -12.62 -5.33 6.13
C LYS A 439 -11.62 -4.58 7.00
N ILE A 440 -12.16 -3.67 7.83
CA ILE A 440 -11.42 -2.89 8.82
C ILE A 440 -11.84 -3.38 10.21
N ALA A 441 -10.89 -3.85 11.01
CA ALA A 441 -11.17 -4.31 12.36
C ALA A 441 -11.54 -3.15 13.30
N VAL A 442 -12.44 -3.40 14.25
CA VAL A 442 -12.87 -2.42 15.26
C VAL A 442 -12.51 -2.91 16.65
N SER A 443 -11.85 -2.07 17.44
CA SER A 443 -11.56 -2.31 18.85
C SER A 443 -12.24 -1.25 19.71
N CYS A 444 -13.24 -1.65 20.49
CA CYS A 444 -13.94 -0.76 21.39
C CYS A 444 -13.40 -0.90 22.83
N PHE A 445 -13.11 0.19 23.48
CA PHE A 445 -12.64 0.23 24.85
C PHE A 445 -13.55 1.11 25.71
N THR A 446 -13.92 0.62 26.89
CA THR A 446 -14.74 1.37 27.85
C THR A 446 -14.37 1.00 29.28
N ALA A 447 -14.60 1.91 30.22
CA ALA A 447 -14.53 1.62 31.66
C ALA A 447 -15.88 1.12 32.21
N THR A 448 -16.97 1.21 31.46
CA THR A 448 -18.31 0.89 31.91
C THR A 448 -18.71 -0.53 31.48
N ALA A 449 -19.05 -1.36 32.46
CA ALA A 449 -19.49 -2.75 32.27
C ALA A 449 -21.00 -2.95 32.29
N LYS A 450 -21.82 -1.87 32.19
CA LYS A 450 -23.28 -2.03 32.16
C LYS A 450 -23.70 -2.84 30.95
N GLN A 451 -24.45 -3.94 31.18
CA GLN A 451 -24.87 -4.89 30.14
C GLN A 451 -25.55 -4.18 28.93
N LYS A 452 -26.40 -3.21 29.21
CA LYS A 452 -27.12 -2.45 28.18
C LYS A 452 -26.17 -1.66 27.27
N VAL A 453 -25.14 -1.04 27.85
CA VAL A 453 -24.12 -0.29 27.08
C VAL A 453 -23.31 -1.23 26.17
N ILE A 454 -22.91 -2.38 26.72
CA ILE A 454 -22.20 -3.42 25.94
C ILE A 454 -23.07 -3.90 24.78
N GLN A 455 -24.34 -4.18 25.04
CA GLN A 455 -25.30 -4.62 24.01
C GLN A 455 -25.47 -3.56 22.92
N ASP A 456 -25.67 -2.29 23.28
CA ASP A 456 -25.86 -1.19 22.34
C ASP A 456 -24.64 -1.03 21.40
N ILE A 457 -23.40 -1.13 21.94
CA ILE A 457 -22.17 -1.08 21.16
C ILE A 457 -22.11 -2.27 20.17
N CYS A 458 -22.34 -3.48 20.67
CA CYS A 458 -22.30 -4.69 19.84
C CYS A 458 -23.36 -4.65 18.72
N ASP A 459 -24.59 -4.27 19.05
CA ASP A 459 -25.69 -4.18 18.10
C ASP A 459 -25.42 -3.11 17.04
N TYR A 460 -24.88 -1.96 17.41
CA TYR A 460 -24.53 -0.90 16.49
C TYR A 460 -23.53 -1.38 15.41
N PHE A 461 -22.43 -1.99 15.81
CA PHE A 461 -21.42 -2.44 14.85
C PHE A 461 -21.87 -3.65 14.04
N LYS A 462 -22.60 -4.62 14.64
CA LYS A 462 -23.17 -5.75 13.90
C LYS A 462 -24.17 -5.31 12.83
N GLN A 463 -25.03 -4.34 13.12
CA GLN A 463 -26.01 -3.84 12.15
C GLN A 463 -25.38 -3.07 10.99
N ARG A 464 -24.26 -2.38 11.22
CA ARG A 464 -23.65 -1.47 10.25
C ARG A 464 -22.50 -2.09 9.45
N LEU A 465 -21.72 -2.97 10.07
CA LEU A 465 -20.51 -3.54 9.48
C LEU A 465 -20.60 -5.06 9.23
N GLY A 466 -21.55 -5.75 9.85
CA GLY A 466 -21.77 -7.18 9.74
C GLY A 466 -21.07 -8.00 10.79
#